data_4850fff06339e6d38c7275ab7c58485a
#
_entry.id   4850fff06339e6d38c7275ab7c58485a
#
_cell.length_a   1.000
_cell.length_b   1.000
_cell.length_c   1.000
_cell.angle_alpha   90.00
_cell.angle_beta   90.00
_cell.angle_gamma   90.00
#
_symmetry.space_group_name_H-M   'P 1'
#
loop_
_entity.id
_entity.type
_entity.pdbx_description
1 polymer ?
#
loop_
_entity_poly.entity_id
_entity_poly.type
_entity_poly.pdbx_seq_one_letter_code
_entity_poly.pdbx_strand_id
1 'polypeptide(L)'
;FASLGYVCVSINYRMGFRPNQKAIERTAYQATQDAHAAMRYLISKKDIYRIDPDFLFVGGASAGSITAINLAYMRNKDRPQSSYSSFFMEDLGDIESSGNAIDKDFKIKAIANMWGSIYDLNILKNENVPIISFHGDVDEILPYGKGYPFKAIGEFQKVFFDEMYGSSVIHQKANELGIRSVLHTFPGQGHTLHLDENRKLNENFYTIQNEMVDFFYDELVSNPAYIIQNKDDFQLFTIDTTDVVVADWSVIGGISIEENKGAIRASWFDDEPVQELRVSGYYENGAGFEDVLVIKNVKENEGNSYE
;
A
#
# COMPACT_ATOMS: atom_id res chain seq x y z
N PHE A 1 9.09 5.69 -3.81
CA PHE A 1 8.44 4.96 -4.89
C PHE A 1 9.03 5.31 -6.28
N ALA A 2 9.15 6.59 -6.66
CA ALA A 2 9.73 6.93 -7.98
C ALA A 2 11.15 6.40 -8.17
N SER A 3 11.98 6.39 -7.13
CA SER A 3 13.32 5.78 -7.16
C SER A 3 13.32 4.26 -7.30
N LEU A 4 12.18 3.62 -7.08
CA LEU A 4 11.95 2.18 -7.24
C LEU A 4 11.29 1.83 -8.59
N GLY A 5 11.20 2.80 -9.51
CA GLY A 5 10.65 2.56 -10.86
C GLY A 5 9.15 2.83 -11.02
N TYR A 6 8.43 3.24 -9.97
CA TYR A 6 7.01 3.58 -10.08
C TYR A 6 6.81 4.95 -10.75
N VAL A 7 5.78 5.06 -11.57
CA VAL A 7 5.24 6.37 -11.97
C VAL A 7 4.42 6.92 -10.82
N CYS A 8 4.90 7.98 -10.18
CA CYS A 8 4.26 8.58 -9.02
C CYS A 8 3.48 9.84 -9.39
N VAL A 9 2.22 9.92 -8.96
CA VAL A 9 1.36 11.08 -9.20
C VAL A 9 0.76 11.56 -7.89
N SER A 10 0.90 12.84 -7.61
CA SER A 10 0.18 13.53 -6.54
C SER A 10 -0.93 14.38 -7.14
N ILE A 11 -2.14 14.23 -6.63
CA ILE A 11 -3.30 14.98 -7.11
C ILE A 11 -3.74 16.04 -6.10
N ASN A 12 -4.25 17.16 -6.60
CA ASN A 12 -5.04 18.07 -5.80
C ASN A 12 -6.51 17.70 -5.92
N TYR A 13 -7.24 17.79 -4.82
CA TYR A 13 -8.68 17.54 -4.78
C TYR A 13 -9.38 18.61 -3.94
N ARG A 14 -10.70 18.76 -4.13
CA ARG A 14 -11.50 19.74 -3.39
C ARG A 14 -11.47 19.43 -1.90
N MET A 15 -11.16 20.44 -1.11
CA MET A 15 -10.97 20.36 0.34
C MET A 15 -11.82 21.41 1.05
N GLY A 16 -11.91 21.25 2.36
CA GLY A 16 -12.58 22.20 3.25
C GLY A 16 -14.05 21.85 3.48
N PHE A 17 -14.46 21.89 4.72
CA PHE A 17 -15.87 21.66 5.11
C PHE A 17 -16.24 22.57 6.29
N ARG A 18 -17.53 22.81 6.46
CA ARG A 18 -18.06 23.33 7.71
C ARG A 18 -18.16 22.19 8.72
N PRO A 19 -18.00 22.45 10.03
CA PRO A 19 -18.00 21.39 11.06
C PRO A 19 -19.42 20.83 11.28
N ASN A 20 -19.90 20.04 10.33
CA ASN A 20 -21.13 19.24 10.43
C ASN A 20 -21.06 18.05 9.47
N GLN A 21 -21.82 16.98 9.80
CA GLN A 21 -21.82 15.71 9.09
C GLN A 21 -22.04 15.85 7.57
N LYS A 22 -23.08 16.58 7.17
CA LYS A 22 -23.39 16.72 5.74
C LYS A 22 -22.28 17.38 4.95
N ALA A 23 -21.62 18.40 5.54
CA ALA A 23 -20.55 19.10 4.85
C ALA A 23 -19.29 18.24 4.72
N ILE A 24 -18.92 17.45 5.75
CA ILE A 24 -17.75 16.57 5.67
C ILE A 24 -17.98 15.41 4.67
N GLU A 25 -19.17 14.80 4.66
CA GLU A 25 -19.54 13.79 3.67
C GLU A 25 -19.49 14.31 2.25
N ARG A 26 -20.06 15.49 2.00
CA ARG A 26 -20.02 16.12 0.67
C ARG A 26 -18.59 16.39 0.23
N THR A 27 -17.73 16.89 1.13
CA THR A 27 -16.33 17.14 0.81
C THR A 27 -15.58 15.84 0.51
N ALA A 28 -15.77 14.80 1.30
CA ALA A 28 -15.18 13.49 1.03
C ALA A 28 -15.66 12.91 -0.30
N TYR A 29 -16.95 13.04 -0.61
CA TYR A 29 -17.51 12.61 -1.88
C TYR A 29 -16.93 13.38 -3.07
N GLN A 30 -16.79 14.72 -2.96
CA GLN A 30 -16.17 15.56 -4.00
C GLN A 30 -14.69 15.23 -4.21
N ALA A 31 -13.94 14.98 -3.14
CA ALA A 31 -12.55 14.54 -3.23
C ALA A 31 -12.43 13.19 -3.97
N THR A 32 -13.37 12.27 -3.72
CA THR A 32 -13.43 11.00 -4.43
C THR A 32 -13.78 11.17 -5.91
N GLN A 33 -14.71 12.08 -6.27
CA GLN A 33 -14.98 12.43 -7.67
C GLN A 33 -13.73 12.99 -8.37
N ASP A 34 -12.96 13.84 -7.68
CA ASP A 34 -11.72 14.41 -8.23
C ASP A 34 -10.68 13.34 -8.46
N ALA A 35 -10.56 12.38 -7.53
CA ALA A 35 -9.66 11.22 -7.67
C ALA A 35 -10.07 10.31 -8.84
N HIS A 36 -11.36 10.00 -9.00
CA HIS A 36 -11.87 9.27 -10.18
C HIS A 36 -11.55 9.99 -11.49
N ALA A 37 -11.75 11.31 -11.53
CA ALA A 37 -11.42 12.11 -12.71
C ALA A 37 -9.92 12.10 -13.02
N ALA A 38 -9.05 12.16 -12.00
CA ALA A 38 -7.62 12.07 -12.15
C ALA A 38 -7.20 10.69 -12.70
N MET A 39 -7.77 9.61 -12.18
CA MET A 39 -7.47 8.24 -12.66
C MET A 39 -7.88 8.08 -14.13
N ARG A 40 -9.08 8.48 -14.53
CA ARG A 40 -9.49 8.43 -15.94
C ARG A 40 -8.55 9.24 -16.84
N TYR A 41 -8.11 10.42 -16.38
CA TYR A 41 -7.12 11.21 -17.12
C TYR A 41 -5.80 10.47 -17.27
N LEU A 42 -5.25 9.91 -16.20
CA LEU A 42 -3.99 9.16 -16.22
C LEU A 42 -4.07 7.98 -17.18
N ILE A 43 -5.15 7.19 -17.12
CA ILE A 43 -5.36 6.06 -18.04
C ILE A 43 -5.49 6.53 -19.49
N SER A 44 -6.11 7.68 -19.75
CA SER A 44 -6.17 8.26 -21.10
C SER A 44 -4.81 8.68 -21.64
N LYS A 45 -3.81 8.82 -20.78
CA LYS A 45 -2.42 9.21 -21.08
C LYS A 45 -1.39 8.11 -20.76
N LYS A 46 -1.84 6.88 -20.54
CA LYS A 46 -1.00 5.76 -20.11
C LYS A 46 0.26 5.58 -20.97
N ASP A 47 0.11 5.69 -22.30
CA ASP A 47 1.25 5.51 -23.22
C ASP A 47 2.28 6.65 -23.12
N ILE A 48 1.82 7.88 -22.82
CA ILE A 48 2.69 9.05 -22.64
C ILE A 48 3.47 8.93 -21.34
N TYR A 49 2.77 8.56 -20.26
CA TYR A 49 3.37 8.46 -18.92
C TYR A 49 3.97 7.08 -18.62
N ARG A 50 3.85 6.13 -19.55
CA ARG A 50 4.28 4.73 -19.37
C ARG A 50 3.64 4.06 -18.16
N ILE A 51 2.33 4.26 -18.00
CA ILE A 51 1.54 3.65 -16.92
C ILE A 51 1.03 2.30 -17.40
N ASP A 52 1.31 1.27 -16.62
CA ASP A 52 0.66 -0.03 -16.76
C ASP A 52 -0.70 0.02 -16.04
N PRO A 53 -1.84 -0.13 -16.77
CA PRO A 53 -3.17 -0.03 -16.19
C PRO A 53 -3.55 -1.21 -15.28
N ASP A 54 -2.80 -2.31 -15.32
CA ASP A 54 -3.04 -3.49 -14.49
C ASP A 54 -2.40 -3.37 -13.11
N PHE A 55 -1.50 -2.38 -12.91
CA PHE A 55 -0.76 -2.16 -11.68
C PHE A 55 -0.95 -0.73 -11.14
N LEU A 56 -2.19 -0.38 -10.85
CA LEU A 56 -2.53 0.93 -10.28
C LEU A 56 -2.66 0.84 -8.76
N PHE A 57 -1.76 1.51 -8.06
CA PHE A 57 -1.76 1.60 -6.61
C PHE A 57 -2.22 2.99 -6.17
N VAL A 58 -2.98 3.06 -5.11
CA VAL A 58 -3.40 4.34 -4.54
C VAL A 58 -3.14 4.37 -3.03
N GLY A 59 -2.84 5.54 -2.52
CA GLY A 59 -2.63 5.72 -1.09
C GLY A 59 -2.85 7.16 -0.67
N GLY A 60 -3.00 7.36 0.61
CA GLY A 60 -3.14 8.69 1.17
C GLY A 60 -3.08 8.68 2.69
N ALA A 61 -2.84 9.85 3.26
CA ALA A 61 -2.84 10.06 4.69
C ALA A 61 -4.09 10.86 5.13
N SER A 62 -4.72 10.45 6.25
CA SER A 62 -5.87 11.17 6.79
C SER A 62 -7.01 11.31 5.76
N ALA A 63 -7.40 12.53 5.40
CA ALA A 63 -8.39 12.79 4.35
C ALA A 63 -8.03 12.16 2.99
N GLY A 64 -6.73 12.10 2.65
CA GLY A 64 -6.24 11.42 1.45
C GLY A 64 -6.48 9.91 1.51
N SER A 65 -6.40 9.31 2.68
CA SER A 65 -6.73 7.89 2.89
C SER A 65 -8.24 7.63 2.73
N ILE A 66 -9.08 8.48 3.28
CA ILE A 66 -10.54 8.42 3.04
C ILE A 66 -10.83 8.44 1.54
N THR A 67 -10.17 9.36 0.81
CA THR A 67 -10.29 9.46 -0.64
C THR A 67 -9.82 8.20 -1.37
N ALA A 68 -8.68 7.62 -0.95
CA ALA A 68 -8.12 6.41 -1.55
C ALA A 68 -9.03 5.18 -1.33
N ILE A 69 -9.56 5.00 -0.12
CA ILE A 69 -10.50 3.91 0.21
C ILE A 69 -11.80 4.07 -0.61
N ASN A 70 -12.37 5.27 -0.63
CA ASN A 70 -13.59 5.53 -1.38
C ASN A 70 -13.35 5.35 -2.91
N LEU A 71 -12.22 5.79 -3.45
CA LEU A 71 -11.86 5.59 -4.85
C LEU A 71 -11.84 4.11 -5.24
N ALA A 72 -11.30 3.26 -4.36
CA ALA A 72 -11.21 1.83 -4.63
C ALA A 72 -12.56 1.10 -4.48
N TYR A 73 -13.35 1.46 -3.49
CA TYR A 73 -14.51 0.65 -3.10
C TYR A 73 -15.88 1.31 -3.31
N MET A 74 -16.00 2.63 -3.25
CA MET A 74 -17.30 3.30 -3.38
C MET A 74 -17.78 3.30 -4.82
N ARG A 75 -19.08 3.04 -5.02
CA ARG A 75 -19.76 3.07 -6.33
C ARG A 75 -20.95 4.03 -6.27
N ASN A 76 -21.55 4.37 -7.41
CA ASN A 76 -22.68 5.29 -7.47
C ASN A 76 -23.86 4.90 -6.56
N LYS A 77 -24.10 3.60 -6.34
CA LYS A 77 -25.14 3.12 -5.43
C LYS A 77 -24.89 3.43 -3.95
N ASP A 78 -23.64 3.73 -3.59
CA ASP A 78 -23.20 4.01 -2.22
C ASP A 78 -23.12 5.51 -1.93
N ARG A 79 -23.63 6.34 -2.84
CA ARG A 79 -23.65 7.80 -2.67
C ARG A 79 -24.31 8.18 -1.35
N PRO A 80 -23.66 8.98 -0.48
CA PRO A 80 -24.28 9.44 0.75
C PRO A 80 -25.47 10.35 0.42
N GLN A 81 -26.51 10.29 1.23
CA GLN A 81 -27.73 11.10 1.03
C GLN A 81 -27.42 12.60 0.94
N SER A 82 -26.36 13.04 1.63
CA SER A 82 -25.87 14.42 1.58
C SER A 82 -25.38 14.87 0.20
N SER A 83 -25.01 13.94 -0.71
CA SER A 83 -24.50 14.26 -2.05
C SER A 83 -25.60 14.62 -3.05
N TYR A 84 -26.85 14.28 -2.76
CA TYR A 84 -28.01 14.63 -3.59
C TYR A 84 -28.46 16.07 -3.38
N SER A 85 -29.29 16.57 -4.30
CA SER A 85 -29.88 17.91 -4.18
C SER A 85 -30.76 18.05 -2.94
N SER A 86 -30.74 19.23 -2.35
CA SER A 86 -31.63 19.62 -1.28
C SER A 86 -32.02 21.10 -1.48
N PHE A 87 -32.89 21.65 -0.63
CA PHE A 87 -33.36 23.02 -0.78
C PHE A 87 -32.23 24.07 -0.91
N PHE A 88 -31.07 23.81 -0.30
CA PHE A 88 -29.92 24.74 -0.30
C PHE A 88 -28.65 24.15 -0.92
N MET A 89 -28.70 22.94 -1.49
CA MET A 89 -27.53 22.25 -2.00
C MET A 89 -27.79 21.62 -3.35
N GLU A 90 -26.88 21.83 -4.28
CA GLU A 90 -26.92 21.19 -5.60
C GLU A 90 -26.56 19.69 -5.50
N ASP A 91 -27.07 18.90 -6.42
CA ASP A 91 -26.64 17.52 -6.64
C ASP A 91 -25.18 17.49 -7.08
N LEU A 92 -24.37 16.64 -6.45
CA LEU A 92 -22.96 16.50 -6.79
C LEU A 92 -22.71 15.59 -8.03
N GLY A 93 -23.76 14.90 -8.50
CA GLY A 93 -23.64 13.98 -9.63
C GLY A 93 -22.98 12.66 -9.25
N ASP A 94 -22.73 11.83 -10.25
CA ASP A 94 -22.16 10.50 -10.09
C ASP A 94 -20.69 10.56 -9.69
N ILE A 95 -20.24 9.57 -8.92
CA ILE A 95 -18.86 9.48 -8.44
C ILE A 95 -17.89 9.10 -9.57
N GLU A 96 -18.31 8.19 -10.43
CA GLU A 96 -17.46 7.56 -11.45
C GLU A 96 -17.33 8.40 -12.73
N SER A 97 -18.31 9.25 -13.06
CA SER A 97 -18.34 10.01 -14.30
C SER A 97 -18.12 11.52 -14.14
N SER A 98 -18.13 12.03 -12.90
CA SER A 98 -17.97 13.48 -12.64
C SER A 98 -16.54 13.97 -12.85
N GLY A 99 -16.37 15.28 -13.02
CA GLY A 99 -15.09 15.99 -13.05
C GLY A 99 -14.45 16.15 -14.42
N ASN A 100 -14.59 15.18 -15.32
CA ASN A 100 -14.21 15.31 -16.74
C ASN A 100 -15.05 14.38 -17.62
N ALA A 101 -15.01 14.60 -18.94
CA ALA A 101 -15.75 13.83 -19.93
C ALA A 101 -14.96 12.63 -20.50
N ILE A 102 -13.89 12.20 -19.80
CA ILE A 102 -13.07 11.08 -20.24
C ILE A 102 -13.76 9.78 -19.82
N ASP A 103 -14.13 8.99 -20.83
CA ASP A 103 -14.71 7.66 -20.65
C ASP A 103 -13.59 6.61 -20.67
N LYS A 104 -13.04 6.32 -19.51
CA LYS A 104 -11.99 5.32 -19.29
C LYS A 104 -12.21 4.63 -17.96
N ASP A 105 -12.26 3.32 -18.01
CA ASP A 105 -12.25 2.46 -16.83
C ASP A 105 -10.83 2.28 -16.29
N PHE A 106 -10.74 2.02 -15.00
CA PHE A 106 -9.52 1.64 -14.31
C PHE A 106 -9.83 0.66 -13.18
N LYS A 107 -8.82 -0.10 -12.80
CA LYS A 107 -8.92 -1.01 -11.66
C LYS A 107 -7.77 -0.74 -10.70
N ILE A 108 -8.09 -0.55 -9.44
CA ILE A 108 -7.08 -0.41 -8.40
C ILE A 108 -6.55 -1.79 -8.00
N LYS A 109 -5.24 -1.95 -8.01
CA LYS A 109 -4.57 -3.20 -7.67
C LYS A 109 -4.44 -3.38 -6.16
N ALA A 110 -4.05 -2.33 -5.43
CA ALA A 110 -4.02 -2.30 -3.97
C ALA A 110 -4.03 -0.87 -3.45
N ILE A 111 -4.34 -0.72 -2.15
CA ILE A 111 -4.39 0.59 -1.48
C ILE A 111 -3.56 0.63 -0.20
N ALA A 112 -3.00 1.81 0.09
CA ALA A 112 -2.37 2.14 1.37
C ALA A 112 -3.22 3.18 2.12
N ASN A 113 -3.73 2.75 3.27
CA ASN A 113 -4.53 3.55 4.20
C ASN A 113 -3.64 4.04 5.34
N MET A 114 -3.23 5.29 5.31
CA MET A 114 -2.46 5.90 6.38
C MET A 114 -3.39 6.71 7.29
N TRP A 115 -3.72 6.16 8.47
CA TRP A 115 -4.60 6.74 9.50
C TRP A 115 -5.91 7.34 8.99
N GLY A 116 -6.58 6.60 8.08
CA GLY A 116 -7.91 6.96 7.57
C GLY A 116 -9.05 6.26 8.31
N SER A 117 -10.25 6.72 8.04
CA SER A 117 -11.51 6.14 8.54
C SER A 117 -12.61 6.36 7.51
N ILE A 118 -13.65 5.54 7.52
CA ILE A 118 -14.81 5.65 6.61
C ILE A 118 -16.12 5.63 7.37
N TYR A 119 -17.20 6.15 6.77
CA TYR A 119 -18.53 6.16 7.38
C TYR A 119 -19.32 4.89 7.07
N ASP A 120 -19.08 4.22 5.96
CA ASP A 120 -19.81 3.01 5.57
C ASP A 120 -18.86 1.85 5.22
N LEU A 121 -18.87 0.82 6.06
CA LEU A 121 -18.11 -0.42 5.84
C LEU A 121 -18.67 -1.28 4.69
N ASN A 122 -19.93 -1.05 4.26
CA ASN A 122 -20.52 -1.86 3.22
C ASN A 122 -19.87 -1.62 1.85
N ILE A 123 -19.22 -0.49 1.64
CA ILE A 123 -18.50 -0.21 0.38
C ILE A 123 -17.41 -1.27 0.12
N LEU A 124 -16.80 -1.86 1.16
CA LEU A 124 -15.78 -2.91 1.02
C LEU A 124 -16.30 -4.17 0.31
N LYS A 125 -17.62 -4.36 0.22
CA LYS A 125 -18.24 -5.51 -0.48
C LYS A 125 -18.21 -5.36 -2.00
N ASN A 126 -17.90 -4.19 -2.51
CA ASN A 126 -17.99 -3.92 -3.94
C ASN A 126 -16.80 -4.44 -4.74
N GLU A 127 -15.63 -4.54 -4.09
CA GLU A 127 -14.38 -4.94 -4.75
C GLU A 127 -13.51 -5.77 -3.81
N ASN A 128 -12.71 -6.64 -4.39
CA ASN A 128 -11.69 -7.41 -3.68
C ASN A 128 -10.31 -6.76 -3.90
N VAL A 129 -10.10 -5.56 -3.32
CA VAL A 129 -8.85 -4.81 -3.45
C VAL A 129 -8.03 -4.98 -2.17
N PRO A 130 -6.80 -5.49 -2.23
CA PRO A 130 -5.90 -5.59 -1.08
C PRO A 130 -5.64 -4.24 -0.42
N ILE A 131 -5.58 -4.24 0.92
CA ILE A 131 -5.39 -3.02 1.72
C ILE A 131 -4.32 -3.20 2.79
N ILE A 132 -3.33 -2.31 2.82
CA ILE A 132 -2.42 -2.14 3.95
C ILE A 132 -2.81 -0.88 4.72
N SER A 133 -2.88 -0.98 6.05
CA SER A 133 -3.30 0.11 6.93
C SER A 133 -2.26 0.39 8.00
N PHE A 134 -2.02 1.68 8.26
CA PHE A 134 -1.12 2.19 9.30
C PHE A 134 -1.90 3.16 10.18
N HIS A 135 -1.92 2.98 11.52
CA HIS A 135 -2.70 3.85 12.40
C HIS A 135 -2.15 3.87 13.82
N GLY A 136 -2.14 5.03 14.43
CA GLY A 136 -1.89 5.18 15.86
C GLY A 136 -3.14 4.87 16.68
N ASP A 137 -3.01 4.08 17.74
CA ASP A 137 -4.18 3.60 18.51
C ASP A 137 -4.80 4.66 19.42
N VAL A 138 -4.12 5.81 19.61
CA VAL A 138 -4.63 6.96 20.36
C VAL A 138 -4.91 8.17 19.47
N ASP A 139 -5.16 7.96 18.19
CA ASP A 139 -5.50 9.04 17.24
C ASP A 139 -6.76 9.80 17.70
N GLU A 140 -6.62 11.12 17.84
CA GLU A 140 -7.68 12.03 18.31
C GLU A 140 -8.40 12.76 17.15
N ILE A 141 -7.91 12.62 15.91
CA ILE A 141 -8.48 13.27 14.74
C ILE A 141 -9.42 12.31 14.01
N LEU A 142 -8.92 11.13 13.64
CA LEU A 142 -9.71 10.06 13.05
C LEU A 142 -9.62 8.82 13.95
N PRO A 143 -10.72 8.14 14.25
CA PRO A 143 -10.69 7.02 15.17
C PRO A 143 -9.92 5.83 14.60
N TYR A 144 -9.06 5.20 15.42
CA TYR A 144 -8.42 3.92 15.11
C TYR A 144 -9.42 2.76 15.01
N GLY A 145 -10.35 2.72 15.95
CA GLY A 145 -11.47 1.79 16.00
C GLY A 145 -12.77 2.42 15.47
N LYS A 146 -13.91 2.04 16.07
CA LYS A 146 -15.19 2.73 15.84
C LYS A 146 -15.29 3.92 16.79
N GLY A 147 -15.61 5.11 16.28
CA GLY A 147 -15.76 6.31 17.11
C GLY A 147 -16.02 7.58 16.32
N TYR A 148 -16.18 8.67 17.04
CA TYR A 148 -16.38 10.00 16.45
C TYR A 148 -15.04 10.64 16.08
N PRO A 149 -14.94 11.36 14.95
CA PRO A 149 -13.75 12.13 14.61
C PRO A 149 -13.59 13.35 15.52
N PHE A 150 -12.37 13.93 15.55
CA PHE A 150 -12.07 15.18 16.23
C PHE A 150 -12.31 15.18 17.73
N LYS A 151 -11.77 14.21 18.47
CA LYS A 151 -11.90 14.09 19.94
C LYS A 151 -11.51 15.35 20.71
N ALA A 152 -10.64 16.18 20.15
CA ALA A 152 -10.17 17.43 20.76
C ALA A 152 -11.33 18.42 21.06
N ILE A 153 -12.45 18.37 20.36
CA ILE A 153 -13.62 19.22 20.64
C ILE A 153 -14.56 18.64 21.72
N GLY A 154 -14.17 17.54 22.37
CA GLY A 154 -14.91 16.90 23.45
C GLY A 154 -16.27 16.38 23.00
N GLU A 155 -17.27 16.37 23.89
CA GLU A 155 -18.61 15.82 23.60
C GLU A 155 -19.34 16.51 22.43
N PHE A 156 -18.91 17.71 22.02
CA PHE A 156 -19.50 18.39 20.86
C PHE A 156 -19.31 17.60 19.54
N GLN A 157 -18.28 16.74 19.44
CA GLN A 157 -18.11 15.87 18.27
C GLN A 157 -19.38 15.06 17.97
N LYS A 158 -20.05 14.53 18.99
CA LYS A 158 -21.26 13.71 18.86
C LYS A 158 -22.49 14.49 18.35
N VAL A 159 -22.46 15.82 18.47
CA VAL A 159 -23.52 16.70 17.98
C VAL A 159 -23.33 17.03 16.50
N PHE A 160 -22.08 17.11 16.05
CA PHE A 160 -21.74 17.59 14.70
C PHE A 160 -21.40 16.47 13.72
N PHE A 161 -20.98 15.30 14.20
CA PHE A 161 -20.47 14.21 13.37
C PHE A 161 -21.07 12.87 13.75
N ASP A 162 -21.16 11.97 12.78
CA ASP A 162 -21.48 10.58 12.98
C ASP A 162 -20.23 9.77 13.30
N GLU A 163 -20.39 8.57 13.82
CA GLU A 163 -19.28 7.66 14.06
C GLU A 163 -18.67 7.19 12.75
N MET A 164 -17.35 7.08 12.75
CA MET A 164 -16.55 6.51 11.66
C MET A 164 -15.96 5.16 12.07
N TYR A 165 -15.57 4.39 11.09
CA TYR A 165 -14.87 3.12 11.24
C TYR A 165 -13.41 3.31 10.82
N GLY A 166 -12.50 3.22 11.78
CA GLY A 166 -11.07 3.37 11.56
C GLY A 166 -10.39 2.09 11.09
N SER A 167 -9.06 2.15 10.99
CA SER A 167 -8.27 1.10 10.35
C SER A 167 -8.43 -0.28 10.98
N SER A 168 -8.62 -0.40 12.30
CA SER A 168 -8.81 -1.71 12.94
C SER A 168 -10.13 -2.36 12.55
N VAL A 169 -11.21 -1.57 12.41
CA VAL A 169 -12.53 -2.08 12.01
C VAL A 169 -12.56 -2.36 10.50
N ILE A 170 -11.90 -1.52 9.69
CA ILE A 170 -11.71 -1.77 8.26
C ILE A 170 -10.96 -3.08 8.03
N HIS A 171 -9.86 -3.31 8.75
CA HIS A 171 -9.07 -4.53 8.68
C HIS A 171 -9.90 -5.77 9.06
N GLN A 172 -10.63 -5.71 10.18
CA GLN A 172 -11.53 -6.80 10.58
C GLN A 172 -12.54 -7.09 9.47
N LYS A 173 -13.19 -6.04 8.93
CA LYS A 173 -14.20 -6.20 7.88
C LYS A 173 -13.64 -6.74 6.57
N ALA A 174 -12.46 -6.30 6.18
CA ALA A 174 -11.76 -6.81 5.00
C ALA A 174 -11.48 -8.31 5.13
N ASN A 175 -10.96 -8.76 6.29
CA ASN A 175 -10.72 -10.18 6.57
C ASN A 175 -12.03 -11.00 6.55
N GLU A 176 -13.13 -10.50 7.12
CA GLU A 176 -14.45 -11.16 7.03
C GLU A 176 -14.94 -11.35 5.60
N LEU A 177 -14.53 -10.48 4.69
CA LEU A 177 -14.88 -10.52 3.26
C LEU A 177 -13.87 -11.29 2.42
N GLY A 178 -12.78 -11.82 3.01
CA GLY A 178 -11.71 -12.50 2.30
C GLY A 178 -10.79 -11.56 1.50
N ILE A 179 -10.82 -10.27 1.79
CA ILE A 179 -9.91 -9.27 1.21
C ILE A 179 -8.57 -9.35 1.94
N ARG A 180 -7.45 -9.46 1.21
CA ARG A 180 -6.11 -9.37 1.81
C ARG A 180 -5.97 -8.03 2.54
N SER A 181 -5.74 -8.09 3.85
CA SER A 181 -5.63 -6.91 4.68
C SER A 181 -4.49 -7.03 5.67
N VAL A 182 -3.62 -6.03 5.73
CA VAL A 182 -2.53 -5.90 6.69
C VAL A 182 -2.77 -4.65 7.53
N LEU A 183 -2.54 -4.74 8.84
CA LEU A 183 -2.70 -3.62 9.77
C LEU A 183 -1.45 -3.46 10.63
N HIS A 184 -0.78 -2.33 10.50
CA HIS A 184 0.29 -1.89 11.39
C HIS A 184 -0.26 -0.88 12.40
N THR A 185 -0.39 -1.32 13.65
CA THR A 185 -0.78 -0.46 14.77
C THR A 185 0.45 0.15 15.40
N PHE A 186 0.43 1.45 15.65
CA PHE A 186 1.48 2.19 16.35
C PHE A 186 1.01 2.53 17.77
N PRO A 187 1.40 1.75 18.79
CA PRO A 187 0.91 1.92 20.15
C PRO A 187 1.30 3.27 20.74
N GLY A 188 0.33 3.95 21.36
CA GLY A 188 0.53 5.26 21.99
C GLY A 188 0.76 6.42 21.01
N GLN A 189 0.62 6.18 19.69
CA GLN A 189 0.81 7.23 18.68
C GLN A 189 -0.54 7.84 18.26
N GLY A 190 -0.49 9.16 18.00
CA GLY A 190 -1.64 9.94 17.51
C GLY A 190 -1.63 10.11 15.99
N HIS A 191 -2.36 11.12 15.50
CA HIS A 191 -2.60 11.38 14.07
C HIS A 191 -1.35 11.72 13.26
N THR A 192 -0.31 12.27 13.88
CA THR A 192 0.94 12.65 13.19
C THR A 192 2.10 11.71 13.49
N LEU A 193 1.80 10.43 13.62
CA LEU A 193 2.71 9.37 14.06
C LEU A 193 4.02 9.26 13.25
N HIS A 194 4.06 9.80 12.03
CA HIS A 194 5.21 9.80 11.13
C HIS A 194 6.18 10.97 11.34
N LEU A 195 5.87 11.87 12.29
CA LEU A 195 6.68 13.07 12.59
C LEU A 195 7.15 13.06 14.03
N ASP A 196 8.35 13.59 14.26
CA ASP A 196 8.85 13.90 15.59
C ASP A 196 8.26 15.22 16.13
N GLU A 197 8.66 15.62 17.34
CA GLU A 197 8.25 16.87 18.00
C GLU A 197 8.65 18.12 17.21
N ASN A 198 9.68 18.03 16.39
CA ASN A 198 10.17 19.10 15.51
C ASN A 198 9.53 19.08 14.13
N ARG A 199 8.52 18.22 13.92
CA ARG A 199 7.83 17.98 12.64
C ARG A 199 8.75 17.46 11.53
N LYS A 200 9.81 16.75 11.87
CA LYS A 200 10.67 16.01 10.94
C LYS A 200 10.21 14.56 10.86
N LEU A 201 10.50 13.93 9.75
CA LEU A 201 10.24 12.50 9.55
C LEU A 201 10.98 11.68 10.62
N ASN A 202 10.27 10.76 11.25
CA ASN A 202 10.79 9.86 12.27
C ASN A 202 10.89 8.41 11.75
N GLU A 203 11.29 7.46 12.59
CA GLU A 203 11.43 6.05 12.22
C GLU A 203 10.12 5.41 11.76
N ASN A 204 8.97 5.82 12.30
CA ASN A 204 7.68 5.32 11.85
C ASN A 204 7.42 5.64 10.36
N PHE A 205 7.89 6.80 9.88
CA PHE A 205 7.78 7.13 8.46
C PHE A 205 8.49 6.10 7.58
N TYR A 206 9.71 5.72 7.96
CA TYR A 206 10.50 4.74 7.19
C TYR A 206 9.92 3.34 7.29
N THR A 207 9.41 2.96 8.46
CA THR A 207 8.66 1.71 8.63
C THR A 207 7.44 1.67 7.71
N ILE A 208 6.61 2.72 7.72
CA ILE A 208 5.43 2.83 6.84
C ILE A 208 5.84 2.73 5.36
N GLN A 209 6.92 3.42 4.98
CA GLN A 209 7.42 3.39 3.61
C GLN A 209 7.84 1.99 3.18
N ASN A 210 8.62 1.29 3.99
CA ASN A 210 9.14 -0.04 3.67
C ASN A 210 8.00 -1.06 3.58
N GLU A 211 7.15 -1.15 4.59
CA GLU A 211 6.01 -2.07 4.63
C GLU A 211 5.01 -1.84 3.47
N MET A 212 4.83 -0.58 3.07
CA MET A 212 3.99 -0.24 1.93
C MET A 212 4.65 -0.67 0.60
N VAL A 213 5.97 -0.52 0.49
CA VAL A 213 6.74 -0.99 -0.69
C VAL A 213 6.63 -2.50 -0.81
N ASP A 214 6.87 -3.23 0.28
CA ASP A 214 6.81 -4.70 0.31
C ASP A 214 5.40 -5.19 -0.03
N PHE A 215 4.37 -4.57 0.56
CA PHE A 215 2.98 -4.93 0.28
C PHE A 215 2.60 -4.71 -1.19
N PHE A 216 3.01 -3.60 -1.79
CA PHE A 216 2.74 -3.34 -3.21
C PHE A 216 3.56 -4.23 -4.13
N TYR A 217 4.79 -4.57 -3.73
CA TYR A 217 5.63 -5.50 -4.47
C TYR A 217 5.00 -6.91 -4.52
N ASP A 218 4.46 -7.40 -3.41
CA ASP A 218 3.71 -8.66 -3.37
C ASP A 218 2.52 -8.69 -4.32
N GLU A 219 1.89 -7.54 -4.59
CA GLU A 219 0.80 -7.41 -5.55
C GLU A 219 1.28 -7.30 -7.01
N LEU A 220 2.54 -6.91 -7.23
CA LEU A 220 3.17 -6.91 -8.55
C LEU A 220 3.62 -8.30 -8.96
N VAL A 221 4.08 -9.11 -8.00
CA VAL A 221 4.77 -10.36 -8.25
C VAL A 221 3.98 -11.53 -7.66
N SER A 222 3.37 -12.33 -8.53
CA SER A 222 2.58 -13.48 -8.11
C SER A 222 3.44 -14.65 -7.60
N ASN A 223 4.67 -14.79 -8.12
CA ASN A 223 5.61 -15.86 -7.78
C ASN A 223 7.01 -15.27 -7.55
N PRO A 224 7.34 -14.87 -6.31
CA PRO A 224 8.66 -14.34 -5.99
C PRO A 224 9.77 -15.35 -6.29
N ALA A 225 10.84 -14.88 -6.93
CA ALA A 225 12.00 -15.70 -7.30
C ALA A 225 12.97 -15.86 -6.12
N TYR A 226 12.56 -16.59 -5.09
CA TYR A 226 13.42 -16.94 -3.95
C TYR A 226 14.36 -18.10 -4.27
N ILE A 227 15.58 -18.05 -3.74
CA ILE A 227 16.57 -19.12 -3.86
C ILE A 227 16.12 -20.33 -3.05
N ILE A 228 15.97 -21.47 -3.71
CA ILE A 228 15.62 -22.75 -3.10
C ILE A 228 16.78 -23.71 -3.30
N GLN A 229 17.40 -24.17 -2.22
CA GLN A 229 18.40 -25.23 -2.27
C GLN A 229 17.74 -26.58 -2.50
N ASN A 230 18.25 -27.37 -3.44
CA ASN A 230 17.78 -28.72 -3.69
C ASN A 230 18.12 -29.65 -2.50
N LYS A 231 17.14 -30.43 -2.04
CA LYS A 231 17.30 -31.31 -0.86
C LYS A 231 18.16 -32.53 -1.14
N ASP A 232 18.20 -33.00 -2.39
CA ASP A 232 18.92 -34.20 -2.81
C ASP A 232 20.29 -33.85 -3.42
N ASP A 233 20.49 -32.59 -3.81
CA ASP A 233 21.73 -32.05 -4.37
C ASP A 233 22.03 -30.67 -3.77
N PHE A 234 22.81 -30.64 -2.71
CA PHE A 234 23.15 -29.43 -1.96
C PHE A 234 23.99 -28.39 -2.72
N GLN A 235 24.46 -28.73 -3.91
CA GLN A 235 25.14 -27.79 -4.80
C GLN A 235 24.19 -27.15 -5.81
N LEU A 236 22.96 -27.65 -5.94
CA LEU A 236 21.98 -27.12 -6.89
C LEU A 236 21.00 -26.18 -6.19
N PHE A 237 20.88 -24.98 -6.71
CA PHE A 237 19.96 -23.94 -6.27
C PHE A 237 19.07 -23.52 -7.42
N THR A 238 17.83 -23.25 -7.15
CA THR A 238 16.81 -22.88 -8.16
C THR A 238 15.98 -21.71 -7.70
N ILE A 239 15.36 -21.02 -8.64
CA ILE A 239 14.29 -20.03 -8.42
C ILE A 239 13.06 -20.40 -9.23
N ASP A 240 11.88 -19.88 -8.85
CA ASP A 240 10.73 -19.87 -9.74
C ASP A 240 11.01 -18.87 -10.88
N THR A 241 10.89 -19.33 -12.12
CA THR A 241 11.14 -18.52 -13.33
C THR A 241 9.87 -18.01 -13.98
N THR A 242 8.70 -18.15 -13.34
CA THR A 242 7.43 -17.64 -13.84
C THR A 242 7.53 -16.12 -13.99
N ASP A 243 7.24 -15.65 -15.20
CA ASP A 243 7.32 -14.23 -15.59
C ASP A 243 8.71 -13.57 -15.43
N VAL A 244 9.77 -14.32 -15.09
CA VAL A 244 11.14 -13.81 -15.01
C VAL A 244 11.72 -13.65 -16.41
N VAL A 245 12.19 -12.43 -16.73
CA VAL A 245 12.87 -12.13 -18.01
C VAL A 245 14.37 -12.38 -17.87
N VAL A 246 14.98 -11.82 -16.85
CA VAL A 246 16.43 -11.94 -16.58
C VAL A 246 16.62 -12.36 -15.12
N ALA A 247 17.55 -13.27 -14.89
CA ALA A 247 18.09 -13.59 -13.58
C ALA A 247 19.61 -13.78 -13.71
N ASP A 248 20.34 -12.97 -12.96
CA ASP A 248 21.79 -13.00 -12.87
C ASP A 248 22.20 -13.54 -11.50
N TRP A 249 23.07 -14.55 -11.51
CA TRP A 249 23.55 -15.18 -10.30
C TRP A 249 24.95 -14.67 -9.93
N SER A 250 25.25 -14.62 -8.64
CA SER A 250 26.59 -14.38 -8.13
C SER A 250 26.89 -15.25 -6.92
N VAL A 251 28.16 -15.72 -6.84
CA VAL A 251 28.66 -16.58 -5.77
C VAL A 251 29.79 -15.87 -5.04
N ILE A 252 29.70 -15.74 -3.72
CA ILE A 252 30.73 -15.19 -2.85
C ILE A 252 31.27 -16.33 -1.98
N GLY A 253 32.60 -16.49 -1.92
CA GLY A 253 33.23 -17.58 -1.16
C GLY A 253 33.11 -18.96 -1.82
N GLY A 254 32.91 -18.99 -3.13
CA GLY A 254 32.78 -20.18 -3.94
C GLY A 254 32.89 -19.89 -5.43
N ILE A 255 32.50 -20.85 -6.26
CA ILE A 255 32.44 -20.72 -7.72
C ILE A 255 31.12 -21.25 -8.26
N SER A 256 30.62 -20.61 -9.35
CA SER A 256 29.60 -21.18 -10.22
C SER A 256 30.21 -22.29 -11.07
N ILE A 257 29.60 -23.45 -11.09
CA ILE A 257 30.01 -24.59 -11.92
C ILE A 257 29.16 -24.58 -13.21
N GLU A 258 27.88 -24.34 -13.06
CA GLU A 258 26.91 -24.33 -14.13
C GLU A 258 25.76 -23.40 -13.75
N GLU A 259 25.32 -22.55 -14.67
CA GLU A 259 24.19 -21.67 -14.41
C GLU A 259 23.31 -21.46 -15.63
N ASN A 260 22.03 -21.19 -15.38
CA ASN A 260 21.06 -20.70 -16.33
C ASN A 260 20.06 -19.76 -15.63
N LYS A 261 19.06 -19.24 -16.33
CA LYS A 261 18.10 -18.29 -15.75
C LYS A 261 17.43 -18.81 -14.47
N GLY A 262 17.11 -20.09 -14.39
CA GLY A 262 16.32 -20.65 -13.28
C GLY A 262 17.12 -21.46 -12.25
N ALA A 263 18.40 -21.70 -12.50
CA ALA A 263 19.21 -22.55 -11.64
C ALA A 263 20.70 -22.25 -11.70
N ILE A 264 21.38 -22.49 -10.62
CA ILE A 264 22.84 -22.47 -10.51
C ILE A 264 23.34 -23.69 -9.74
N ARG A 265 24.46 -24.23 -10.19
CA ARG A 265 25.25 -25.18 -9.42
C ARG A 265 26.50 -24.49 -8.89
N ALA A 266 26.66 -24.43 -7.57
CA ALA A 266 27.75 -23.75 -6.93
C ALA A 266 28.56 -24.70 -6.04
N SER A 267 29.87 -24.45 -5.95
CA SER A 267 30.79 -25.13 -5.01
C SER A 267 31.48 -24.10 -4.13
N TRP A 268 31.63 -24.41 -2.87
CA TRP A 268 32.13 -23.50 -1.84
C TRP A 268 33.57 -23.77 -1.48
N PHE A 269 34.31 -22.76 -1.12
CA PHE A 269 35.65 -22.88 -0.61
C PHE A 269 35.61 -22.98 0.92
N ASP A 270 36.17 -24.07 1.49
CA ASP A 270 36.07 -24.37 2.92
C ASP A 270 36.69 -23.28 3.81
N ASP A 271 37.74 -22.62 3.34
CA ASP A 271 38.50 -21.61 4.09
C ASP A 271 37.85 -20.19 4.02
N GLU A 272 36.83 -20.00 3.22
CA GLU A 272 36.20 -18.69 3.12
C GLU A 272 35.27 -18.41 4.32
N PRO A 273 35.41 -17.21 4.95
CA PRO A 273 34.63 -16.85 6.14
C PRO A 273 33.17 -16.50 5.80
N VAL A 274 32.89 -16.12 4.57
CA VAL A 274 31.56 -15.78 4.07
C VAL A 274 31.30 -16.59 2.81
N GLN A 275 30.16 -17.28 2.78
CA GLN A 275 29.67 -17.99 1.61
C GLN A 275 28.24 -17.57 1.38
N GLU A 276 28.00 -16.88 0.26
CA GLU A 276 26.66 -16.36 -0.10
C GLU A 276 26.37 -16.66 -1.57
N LEU A 277 25.13 -16.98 -1.84
CA LEU A 277 24.56 -17.05 -3.16
C LEU A 277 23.57 -15.91 -3.32
N ARG A 278 23.69 -15.16 -4.40
CA ARG A 278 22.75 -14.08 -4.75
C ARG A 278 22.16 -14.33 -6.12
N VAL A 279 20.89 -13.96 -6.28
CA VAL A 279 20.24 -13.84 -7.56
C VAL A 279 19.56 -12.48 -7.64
N SER A 280 19.68 -11.82 -8.79
CA SER A 280 18.94 -10.59 -9.06
C SER A 280 18.43 -10.57 -10.48
N GLY A 281 17.36 -9.83 -10.74
CA GLY A 281 16.79 -9.80 -12.07
C GLY A 281 15.54 -8.94 -12.16
N TYR A 282 14.72 -9.21 -13.17
CA TYR A 282 13.43 -8.55 -13.33
C TYR A 282 12.40 -9.45 -14.03
N TYR A 283 11.12 -9.18 -13.72
CA TYR A 283 9.95 -9.82 -14.28
C TYR A 283 9.46 -9.10 -15.54
N GLU A 284 8.55 -9.74 -16.30
CA GLU A 284 7.94 -9.16 -17.52
C GLU A 284 7.24 -7.82 -17.27
N ASN A 285 6.70 -7.60 -16.08
CA ASN A 285 6.08 -6.34 -15.67
C ASN A 285 7.09 -5.25 -15.27
N GLY A 286 8.41 -5.53 -15.35
CA GLY A 286 9.49 -4.61 -14.99
C GLY A 286 9.83 -4.55 -13.51
N ALA A 287 9.14 -5.28 -12.63
CA ALA A 287 9.51 -5.39 -11.22
C ALA A 287 10.88 -6.06 -11.08
N GLY A 288 11.78 -5.46 -10.31
CA GLY A 288 13.07 -6.06 -9.96
C GLY A 288 12.93 -7.05 -8.80
N PHE A 289 13.86 -7.98 -8.70
CA PHE A 289 14.01 -8.85 -7.52
C PHE A 289 15.49 -9.01 -7.18
N GLU A 290 15.75 -9.27 -5.91
CA GLU A 290 17.03 -9.73 -5.39
C GLU A 290 16.75 -10.68 -4.23
N ASP A 291 17.45 -11.81 -4.18
CA ASP A 291 17.44 -12.72 -3.04
C ASP A 291 18.85 -13.17 -2.71
N VAL A 292 19.12 -13.39 -1.41
CA VAL A 292 20.43 -13.73 -0.88
C VAL A 292 20.29 -14.92 0.07
N LEU A 293 20.94 -16.01 -0.27
CA LEU A 293 21.06 -17.17 0.60
C LEU A 293 22.46 -17.20 1.23
N VAL A 294 22.52 -17.03 2.55
CA VAL A 294 23.77 -17.13 3.31
C VAL A 294 23.99 -18.59 3.70
N ILE A 295 25.06 -19.19 3.19
CA ILE A 295 25.49 -20.57 3.49
C ILE A 295 26.37 -20.60 4.73
N LYS A 296 27.32 -19.65 4.87
CA LYS A 296 28.25 -19.52 5.99
C LYS A 296 28.57 -18.07 6.26
N ASN A 297 28.52 -17.65 7.50
CA ASN A 297 28.97 -16.32 7.93
C ASN A 297 29.66 -16.43 9.30
N VAL A 298 31.00 -16.47 9.32
CA VAL A 298 31.78 -16.58 10.54
C VAL A 298 31.93 -15.26 11.29
N LYS A 299 31.62 -14.10 10.63
CA LYS A 299 31.75 -12.78 11.26
C LYS A 299 30.72 -12.50 12.36
N GLU A 300 29.61 -13.22 12.39
CA GLU A 300 28.57 -13.05 13.43
C GLU A 300 28.92 -13.70 14.78
N ASN A 301 29.94 -14.57 14.87
CA ASN A 301 30.28 -15.31 16.08
C ASN A 301 31.40 -14.71 16.94
N GLU A 302 32.05 -13.60 16.52
CA GLU A 302 33.13 -12.98 17.32
C GLU A 302 32.63 -11.91 18.31
N GLY A 303 31.34 -11.73 18.50
CA GLY A 303 30.71 -10.65 19.28
C GLY A 303 30.29 -10.98 20.73
N ASN A 304 30.48 -12.24 21.23
CA ASN A 304 30.05 -12.58 22.59
C ASN A 304 31.07 -13.49 23.32
N SER A 305 32.23 -12.93 23.65
CA SER A 305 33.07 -13.45 24.74
C SER A 305 33.71 -12.26 25.47
N TYR A 306 32.95 -11.69 26.40
CA TYR A 306 33.53 -11.01 27.56
C TYR A 306 33.01 -11.69 28.82
N GLU A 307 33.97 -12.22 29.56
CA GLU A 307 33.85 -12.67 30.94
C GLU A 307 33.32 -11.60 31.90
#